data_2daee23ef8bb81ee3bad5275104205d9
#
_entry.id   2daee23ef8bb81ee3bad5275104205d9
#
_cell.length_a   1.000
_cell.length_b   1.000
_cell.length_c   1.000
_cell.angle_alpha   90.00
_cell.angle_beta   90.00
_cell.angle_gamma   90.00
#
_symmetry.space_group_name_H-M   'P 1'
#
loop_
_entity.id
_entity.type
_entity.pdbx_description
1 polymer ?
#
loop_
_entity_poly.entity_id
_entity_poly.type
_entity_poly.pdbx_seq_one_letter_code
_entity_poly.pdbx_strand_id
1 'polypeptide(L)'
;ESLVVSIAAGVTLDQLARALGHDRKIVRAMPNTPSLVNAGMTSVTPNALVTSEEVADVLNIFRCFGEAEVIAEPMIHPVVGVSGSAPAYVFMFIEAMADAAVLGGMPRAQAYKFAAQAVMGSAKMVLETGKHPGELKDMAQPLKPCACWKSAGSAPP
;
A
#
# COMPACT_ATOMS: atom_id res chain seq x y z
N GLU A 1 -32.69 -2.06 -7.78
CA GLU A 1 -32.20 -2.14 -6.39
C GLU A 1 -30.84 -1.47 -6.29
N SER A 2 -30.63 -0.68 -5.23
CA SER A 2 -29.38 0.07 -5.06
C SER A 2 -28.27 -0.85 -4.51
N LEU A 3 -27.09 -0.80 -5.11
CA LEU A 3 -25.85 -1.40 -4.58
C LEU A 3 -25.28 -0.48 -3.49
N VAL A 4 -24.95 -1.05 -2.34
CA VAL A 4 -24.30 -0.32 -1.23
C VAL A 4 -22.82 -0.67 -1.20
N VAL A 5 -21.95 0.33 -1.25
CA VAL A 5 -20.50 0.18 -1.07
C VAL A 5 -20.11 0.83 0.24
N SER A 6 -19.59 0.03 1.17
CA SER A 6 -19.15 0.48 2.50
C SER A 6 -17.63 0.50 2.58
N ILE A 7 -17.06 1.63 3.02
CA ILE A 7 -15.64 1.78 3.34
C ILE A 7 -15.40 1.81 4.87
N ALA A 8 -16.39 1.42 5.66
CA ALA A 8 -16.31 1.45 7.13
C ALA A 8 -15.30 0.42 7.64
N ALA A 9 -14.25 0.89 8.31
CA ALA A 9 -13.24 0.04 8.90
C ALA A 9 -13.84 -0.81 10.05
N GLY A 10 -13.47 -2.09 10.11
CA GLY A 10 -13.89 -2.99 11.19
C GLY A 10 -15.32 -3.53 11.08
N VAL A 11 -16.11 -3.10 10.10
CA VAL A 11 -17.51 -3.55 9.91
C VAL A 11 -17.54 -4.71 8.91
N THR A 12 -18.11 -5.85 9.30
CA THR A 12 -18.21 -7.04 8.45
C THR A 12 -19.42 -6.99 7.50
N LEU A 13 -19.42 -7.82 6.47
CA LEU A 13 -20.58 -7.98 5.59
C LEU A 13 -21.84 -8.41 6.36
N ASP A 14 -21.70 -9.29 7.35
CA ASP A 14 -22.82 -9.71 8.20
C ASP A 14 -23.39 -8.54 9.03
N GLN A 15 -22.53 -7.71 9.62
CA GLN A 15 -22.96 -6.52 10.34
C GLN A 15 -23.66 -5.50 9.42
N LEU A 16 -23.15 -5.32 8.20
CA LEU A 16 -23.79 -4.47 7.19
C LEU A 16 -25.14 -5.04 6.79
N ALA A 17 -25.24 -6.34 6.55
CA ALA A 17 -26.50 -6.99 6.18
C ALA A 17 -27.55 -6.90 7.29
N ARG A 18 -27.15 -7.04 8.56
CA ARG A 18 -28.06 -6.83 9.71
C ARG A 18 -28.58 -5.41 9.80
N ALA A 19 -27.76 -4.42 9.45
CA ALA A 19 -28.14 -3.01 9.53
C ALA A 19 -28.97 -2.55 8.33
N LEU A 20 -28.67 -3.06 7.14
CA LEU A 20 -29.23 -2.58 5.86
C LEU A 20 -30.36 -3.47 5.31
N GLY A 21 -30.43 -4.73 5.77
CA GLY A 21 -31.30 -5.78 5.24
C GLY A 21 -30.50 -6.88 4.55
N HIS A 22 -30.90 -8.14 4.78
CA HIS A 22 -30.22 -9.31 4.21
C HIS A 22 -30.48 -9.51 2.70
N ASP A 23 -31.43 -8.78 2.14
CA ASP A 23 -31.79 -8.72 0.71
C ASP A 23 -31.01 -7.68 -0.08
N ARG A 24 -30.09 -6.95 0.57
CA ARG A 24 -29.32 -5.86 -0.05
C ARG A 24 -28.04 -6.36 -0.69
N LYS A 25 -27.74 -5.79 -1.85
CA LYS A 25 -26.43 -5.93 -2.50
C LYS A 25 -25.43 -5.06 -1.77
N ILE A 26 -24.41 -5.68 -1.18
CA ILE A 26 -23.42 -5.01 -0.34
C ILE A 26 -22.02 -5.37 -0.81
N VAL A 27 -21.20 -4.35 -0.99
CA VAL A 27 -19.76 -4.47 -1.18
C VAL A 27 -19.06 -3.81 -0.01
N ARG A 28 -18.22 -4.57 0.65
CA ARG A 28 -17.28 -4.05 1.62
C ARG A 28 -15.97 -3.71 0.92
N ALA A 29 -15.54 -2.46 0.99
CA ALA A 29 -14.29 -2.00 0.39
C ALA A 29 -13.36 -1.44 1.47
N MET A 30 -12.07 -1.60 1.27
CA MET A 30 -11.05 -1.09 2.20
C MET A 30 -9.92 -0.41 1.43
N PRO A 31 -10.08 0.87 1.09
CA PRO A 31 -9.02 1.69 0.53
C PRO A 31 -7.97 2.02 1.60
N ASN A 32 -6.79 2.45 1.16
CA ASN A 32 -5.74 2.96 2.04
C ASN A 32 -5.40 4.43 1.75
N THR A 33 -4.64 5.06 2.63
CA THR A 33 -4.32 6.50 2.57
C THR A 33 -3.68 6.97 1.25
N PRO A 34 -2.81 6.20 0.55
CA PRO A 34 -2.27 6.62 -0.75
C PRO A 34 -3.30 6.87 -1.84
N SER A 35 -4.55 6.47 -1.67
CA SER A 35 -5.66 6.84 -2.57
C SER A 35 -5.81 8.36 -2.75
N LEU A 36 -5.40 9.15 -1.75
CA LEU A 36 -5.42 10.63 -1.83
C LEU A 36 -4.50 11.20 -2.92
N VAL A 37 -3.56 10.40 -3.39
CA VAL A 37 -2.61 10.77 -4.46
C VAL A 37 -2.70 9.81 -5.66
N ASN A 38 -3.83 9.15 -5.84
CA ASN A 38 -4.12 8.19 -6.92
C ASN A 38 -3.15 6.99 -6.96
N ALA A 39 -2.63 6.58 -5.81
CA ALA A 39 -1.72 5.45 -5.65
C ALA A 39 -2.18 4.51 -4.52
N GLY A 40 -3.49 4.41 -4.32
CA GLY A 40 -4.09 3.55 -3.31
C GLY A 40 -4.11 2.09 -3.72
N MET A 41 -4.35 1.23 -2.71
CA MET A 41 -4.75 -0.16 -2.90
C MET A 41 -6.06 -0.39 -2.19
N THR A 42 -7.07 -0.86 -2.91
CA THR A 42 -8.40 -1.14 -2.35
C THR A 42 -8.72 -2.61 -2.45
N SER A 43 -9.04 -3.24 -1.33
CA SER A 43 -9.69 -4.55 -1.35
C SER A 43 -11.20 -4.40 -1.50
N VAL A 44 -11.81 -5.25 -2.33
CA VAL A 44 -13.24 -5.26 -2.63
C VAL A 44 -13.81 -6.64 -2.27
N THR A 45 -14.81 -6.67 -1.41
CA THR A 45 -15.44 -7.90 -0.95
C THR A 45 -16.95 -7.81 -1.13
N PRO A 46 -17.51 -8.38 -2.21
CA PRO A 46 -18.95 -8.40 -2.44
C PRO A 46 -19.64 -9.48 -1.61
N ASN A 47 -20.91 -9.27 -1.24
CA ASN A 47 -21.76 -10.36 -0.78
C ASN A 47 -22.29 -11.19 -1.97
N ALA A 48 -22.95 -12.31 -1.68
CA ALA A 48 -23.44 -13.25 -2.70
C ALA A 48 -24.53 -12.69 -3.64
N LEU A 49 -25.11 -11.55 -3.33
CA LEU A 49 -26.17 -10.92 -4.12
C LEU A 49 -25.62 -9.99 -5.20
N VAL A 50 -24.35 -9.59 -5.11
CA VAL A 50 -23.72 -8.67 -6.08
C VAL A 50 -23.32 -9.44 -7.32
N THR A 51 -23.70 -8.95 -8.48
CA THR A 51 -23.35 -9.57 -9.77
C THR A 51 -21.91 -9.25 -10.17
N SER A 52 -21.35 -10.05 -11.08
CA SER A 52 -20.00 -9.82 -11.61
C SER A 52 -19.86 -8.48 -12.34
N GLU A 53 -20.92 -8.01 -12.98
CA GLU A 53 -20.97 -6.71 -13.65
C GLU A 53 -20.88 -5.57 -12.63
N GLU A 54 -21.68 -5.65 -11.57
CA GLU A 54 -21.65 -4.67 -10.48
C GLU A 54 -20.30 -4.65 -9.74
N VAL A 55 -19.65 -5.82 -9.58
CA VAL A 55 -18.28 -5.90 -9.05
C VAL A 55 -17.31 -5.18 -9.97
N ALA A 56 -17.42 -5.36 -11.29
CA ALA A 56 -16.58 -4.67 -12.26
C ALA A 56 -16.75 -3.15 -12.19
N ASP A 57 -17.98 -2.66 -12.04
CA ASP A 57 -18.26 -1.24 -11.87
C ASP A 57 -17.61 -0.67 -10.59
N VAL A 58 -17.73 -1.39 -9.48
CA VAL A 58 -17.08 -0.99 -8.21
C VAL A 58 -15.55 -0.98 -8.35
N LEU A 59 -14.96 -1.98 -9.00
CA LEU A 59 -13.51 -2.00 -9.26
C LEU A 59 -13.09 -0.81 -10.11
N ASN A 60 -13.85 -0.46 -11.15
CA ASN A 60 -13.55 0.67 -12.01
C ASN A 60 -13.58 2.01 -11.24
N ILE A 61 -14.53 2.18 -10.30
CA ILE A 61 -14.57 3.34 -9.42
C ILE A 61 -13.29 3.44 -8.58
N PHE A 62 -12.88 2.36 -7.92
CA PHE A 62 -11.69 2.37 -7.07
C PHE A 62 -10.39 2.49 -7.86
N ARG A 63 -10.33 2.00 -9.09
CA ARG A 63 -9.19 2.15 -10.01
C ARG A 63 -8.96 3.59 -10.47
N CYS A 64 -9.94 4.49 -10.30
CA CYS A 64 -9.73 5.92 -10.55
C CYS A 64 -8.72 6.57 -9.59
N PHE A 65 -8.43 5.94 -8.44
CA PHE A 65 -7.50 6.48 -7.43
C PHE A 65 -6.51 5.46 -6.88
N GLY A 66 -6.22 4.42 -7.64
CA GLY A 66 -5.21 3.41 -7.34
C GLY A 66 -5.51 2.07 -7.98
N GLU A 67 -5.10 1.00 -7.33
CA GLU A 67 -5.42 -0.37 -7.73
C GLU A 67 -6.54 -0.94 -6.86
N ALA A 68 -7.30 -1.88 -7.41
CA ALA A 68 -8.38 -2.54 -6.69
C ALA A 68 -8.47 -4.01 -7.06
N GLU A 69 -8.63 -4.88 -6.05
CA GLU A 69 -8.77 -6.32 -6.22
C GLU A 69 -9.89 -6.90 -5.37
N VAL A 70 -10.55 -7.92 -5.94
CA VAL A 70 -11.56 -8.70 -5.21
C VAL A 70 -10.87 -9.72 -4.32
N ILE A 71 -11.29 -9.74 -3.05
CA ILE A 71 -10.80 -10.72 -2.07
C ILE A 71 -11.96 -11.34 -1.30
N ALA A 72 -11.77 -12.55 -0.78
CA ALA A 72 -12.67 -13.14 0.19
C ALA A 72 -12.59 -12.42 1.55
N GLU A 73 -13.71 -12.31 2.25
CA GLU A 73 -13.77 -11.54 3.52
C GLU A 73 -12.73 -11.98 4.57
N PRO A 74 -12.40 -13.28 4.75
CA PRO A 74 -11.34 -13.69 5.68
C PRO A 74 -9.95 -13.11 5.36
N MET A 75 -9.69 -12.72 4.11
CA MET A 75 -8.43 -12.12 3.68
C MET A 75 -8.30 -10.64 4.03
N ILE A 76 -9.35 -10.01 4.52
CA ILE A 76 -9.29 -8.58 4.90
C ILE A 76 -8.27 -8.34 6.02
N HIS A 77 -8.16 -9.24 7.02
CA HIS A 77 -7.18 -9.09 8.09
C HIS A 77 -5.72 -9.08 7.58
N PRO A 78 -5.26 -10.05 6.76
CA PRO A 78 -3.95 -9.95 6.10
C PRO A 78 -3.79 -8.67 5.28
N VAL A 79 -4.80 -8.27 4.52
CA VAL A 79 -4.76 -7.04 3.70
C VAL A 79 -4.60 -5.79 4.56
N VAL A 80 -5.27 -5.71 5.70
CA VAL A 80 -5.09 -4.58 6.64
C VAL A 80 -3.64 -4.48 7.09
N GLY A 81 -2.99 -5.59 7.43
CA GLY A 81 -1.58 -5.61 7.83
C GLY A 81 -0.63 -5.18 6.71
N VAL A 82 -0.89 -5.62 5.47
CA VAL A 82 0.01 -5.42 4.33
C VAL A 82 -0.23 -4.09 3.61
N SER A 83 -1.48 -3.61 3.50
CA SER A 83 -1.79 -2.40 2.75
C SER A 83 -2.54 -1.33 3.56
N GLY A 84 -3.41 -1.72 4.48
CA GLY A 84 -4.17 -0.76 5.29
C GLY A 84 -3.27 0.01 6.26
N SER A 85 -2.46 -0.71 7.04
CA SER A 85 -1.55 -0.13 8.05
C SER A 85 -0.16 0.20 7.50
N ALA A 86 0.26 -0.43 6.42
CA ALA A 86 1.61 -0.30 5.87
C ALA A 86 2.02 1.14 5.52
N PRO A 87 1.15 2.05 5.05
CA PRO A 87 1.57 3.43 4.80
C PRO A 87 2.23 4.10 6.00
N ALA A 88 1.74 3.84 7.22
CA ALA A 88 2.36 4.39 8.44
C ALA A 88 3.79 3.90 8.63
N TYR A 89 4.05 2.61 8.43
CA TYR A 89 5.40 2.04 8.56
C TYR A 89 6.34 2.54 7.46
N VAL A 90 5.82 2.72 6.25
CA VAL A 90 6.57 3.27 5.12
C VAL A 90 6.95 4.73 5.40
N PHE A 91 6.06 5.53 5.98
CA PHE A 91 6.40 6.90 6.37
C PHE A 91 7.50 6.95 7.44
N MET A 92 7.45 6.09 8.45
CA MET A 92 8.52 5.96 9.45
C MET A 92 9.85 5.54 8.80
N PHE A 93 9.82 4.62 7.84
CA PHE A 93 11.01 4.20 7.11
C PHE A 93 11.61 5.33 6.28
N ILE A 94 10.77 6.10 5.57
CA ILE A 94 11.20 7.29 4.81
C ILE A 94 11.81 8.34 5.75
N GLU A 95 11.21 8.56 6.91
CA GLU A 95 11.71 9.49 7.93
C GLU A 95 13.09 9.07 8.43
N ALA A 96 13.28 7.80 8.80
CA ALA A 96 14.55 7.27 9.25
C ALA A 96 15.65 7.37 8.18
N MET A 97 15.33 7.10 6.91
CA MET A 97 16.25 7.29 5.78
C MET A 97 16.65 8.75 5.62
N ALA A 98 15.69 9.66 5.74
CA ALA A 98 15.93 11.10 5.63
C ALA A 98 16.78 11.62 6.80
N ASP A 99 16.57 11.11 8.02
CA ASP A 99 17.37 11.46 9.20
C ASP A 99 18.84 11.08 9.02
N ALA A 100 19.09 9.87 8.52
CA ALA A 100 20.44 9.42 8.20
C ALA A 100 21.12 10.32 7.15
N ALA A 101 20.38 10.75 6.12
CA ALA A 101 20.91 11.66 5.10
C ALA A 101 21.21 13.05 5.66
N VAL A 102 20.40 13.55 6.58
CA VAL A 102 20.63 14.83 7.26
C VAL A 102 21.87 14.77 8.16
N LEU A 103 22.09 13.67 8.85
CA LEU A 103 23.35 13.44 9.60
C LEU A 103 24.58 13.50 8.68
N GLY A 104 24.45 13.06 7.42
CA GLY A 104 25.47 13.21 6.38
C GLY A 104 25.58 14.60 5.76
N GLY A 105 24.83 15.60 6.25
CA GLY A 105 24.87 17.00 5.78
C GLY A 105 23.86 17.36 4.70
N MET A 106 22.95 16.47 4.33
CA MET A 106 21.92 16.77 3.33
C MET A 106 20.81 17.69 3.91
N PRO A 107 20.36 18.74 3.18
CA PRO A 107 19.21 19.52 3.60
C PRO A 107 17.95 18.66 3.77
N ARG A 108 17.19 18.88 4.83
CA ARG A 108 16.01 18.07 5.20
C ARG A 108 15.01 17.86 4.06
N ALA A 109 14.63 18.94 3.37
CA ALA A 109 13.67 18.86 2.27
C ALA A 109 14.17 17.98 1.11
N GLN A 110 15.47 18.01 0.84
CA GLN A 110 16.11 17.19 -0.17
C GLN A 110 16.16 15.73 0.28
N ALA A 111 16.49 15.46 1.55
CA ALA A 111 16.55 14.13 2.13
C ALA A 111 15.20 13.39 2.02
N TYR A 112 14.09 14.04 2.35
CA TYR A 112 12.75 13.47 2.17
C TYR A 112 12.45 13.13 0.70
N LYS A 113 12.80 14.02 -0.23
CA LYS A 113 12.56 13.77 -1.66
C LYS A 113 13.33 12.56 -2.17
N PHE A 114 14.59 12.41 -1.81
CA PHE A 114 15.41 11.25 -2.19
C PHE A 114 14.89 9.96 -1.55
N ALA A 115 14.58 9.96 -0.27
CA ALA A 115 14.09 8.80 0.45
C ALA A 115 12.73 8.33 -0.11
N ALA A 116 11.78 9.24 -0.26
CA ALA A 116 10.45 8.92 -0.79
C ALA A 116 10.52 8.38 -2.22
N GLN A 117 11.34 9.02 -3.09
CA GLN A 117 11.51 8.57 -4.48
C GLN A 117 12.15 7.17 -4.56
N ALA A 118 13.12 6.88 -3.70
CA ALA A 118 13.76 5.57 -3.65
C ALA A 118 12.77 4.46 -3.25
N VAL A 119 11.94 4.71 -2.24
CA VAL A 119 10.90 3.76 -1.80
C VAL A 119 9.86 3.55 -2.90
N MET A 120 9.35 4.64 -3.48
CA MET A 120 8.37 4.57 -4.57
C MET A 120 8.92 3.79 -5.77
N GLY A 121 10.14 4.10 -6.22
CA GLY A 121 10.77 3.41 -7.35
C GLY A 121 10.99 1.93 -7.08
N SER A 122 11.39 1.56 -5.87
CA SER A 122 11.58 0.16 -5.47
C SER A 122 10.26 -0.62 -5.49
N ALA A 123 9.19 -0.03 -4.96
CA ALA A 123 7.86 -0.65 -5.01
C ALA A 123 7.37 -0.80 -6.45
N LYS A 124 7.54 0.24 -7.27
CA LYS A 124 7.19 0.22 -8.68
C LYS A 124 7.91 -0.89 -9.45
N MET A 125 9.20 -1.11 -9.19
CA MET A 125 9.95 -2.21 -9.80
C MET A 125 9.35 -3.58 -9.48
N VAL A 126 8.90 -3.82 -8.25
CA VAL A 126 8.24 -5.09 -7.89
C VAL A 126 6.97 -5.28 -8.71
N LEU A 127 6.13 -4.24 -8.81
CA LEU A 127 4.85 -4.31 -9.52
C LEU A 127 5.02 -4.49 -11.03
N GLU A 128 5.93 -3.75 -11.65
CA GLU A 128 6.09 -3.74 -13.11
C GLU A 128 6.90 -4.92 -13.64
N THR A 129 7.88 -5.41 -12.88
CA THR A 129 8.73 -6.51 -13.34
C THR A 129 8.20 -7.89 -12.95
N GLY A 130 7.35 -7.97 -11.93
CA GLY A 130 6.91 -9.24 -11.35
C GLY A 130 8.02 -10.08 -10.71
N LYS A 131 9.25 -9.54 -10.61
CA LYS A 131 10.38 -10.24 -10.02
C LYS A 131 10.25 -10.36 -8.51
N HIS A 132 10.79 -11.45 -7.97
CA HIS A 132 10.84 -11.62 -6.53
C HIS A 132 11.65 -10.50 -5.87
N PRO A 133 11.16 -9.90 -4.75
CA PRO A 133 11.89 -8.81 -4.07
C PRO A 133 13.32 -9.16 -3.69
N GLY A 134 13.61 -10.43 -3.35
CA GLY A 134 14.97 -10.91 -3.09
C GLY A 134 15.89 -10.80 -4.31
N GLU A 135 15.39 -11.13 -5.50
CA GLU A 135 16.13 -10.98 -6.77
C GLU A 135 16.43 -9.50 -7.04
N LEU A 136 15.44 -8.63 -6.89
CA LEU A 136 15.62 -7.19 -7.08
C LEU A 136 16.62 -6.61 -6.07
N LYS A 137 16.59 -7.08 -4.83
CA LYS A 137 17.57 -6.71 -3.80
C LYS A 137 19.00 -7.08 -4.23
N ASP A 138 19.20 -8.30 -4.72
CA ASP A 138 20.51 -8.77 -5.16
C ASP A 138 21.02 -8.03 -6.41
N MET A 139 20.10 -7.65 -7.31
CA MET A 139 20.42 -6.79 -8.46
C MET A 139 20.85 -5.37 -8.03
N ALA A 140 20.23 -4.82 -6.99
CA ALA A 140 20.52 -3.48 -6.50
C ALA A 140 21.81 -3.39 -5.67
N GLN A 141 22.27 -4.50 -5.12
CA GLN A 141 23.52 -4.58 -4.35
C GLN A 141 24.63 -5.17 -5.25
N PRO A 142 25.48 -4.35 -5.88
CA PRO A 142 26.69 -4.88 -6.48
C PRO A 142 27.52 -5.59 -5.41
N LEU A 143 28.11 -6.74 -5.74
CA LEU A 143 28.87 -7.65 -4.87
C LEU A 143 30.07 -7.01 -4.13
N LYS A 144 30.24 -5.71 -4.18
CA LYS A 144 31.21 -4.93 -3.38
C LYS A 144 30.46 -4.14 -2.32
N PRO A 145 30.86 -4.25 -1.04
CA PRO A 145 30.27 -3.41 0.00
C PRO A 145 30.38 -1.96 -0.43
N CYS A 146 29.25 -1.24 -0.39
CA CYS A 146 29.18 0.17 -0.74
C CYS A 146 30.26 0.93 0.06
N ALA A 147 31.16 1.63 -0.64
CA ALA A 147 32.22 2.39 0.00
C ALA A 147 31.69 3.42 1.02
N CYS A 148 30.43 3.84 0.88
CA CYS A 148 29.76 4.74 1.81
C CYS A 148 29.51 4.13 3.21
N TRP A 149 29.48 2.80 3.36
CA TRP A 149 29.35 2.15 4.68
C TRP A 149 30.67 2.15 5.46
N LYS A 150 31.81 2.22 4.77
CA LYS A 150 33.13 2.23 5.41
C LYS A 150 33.53 3.58 6.00
N SER A 151 32.92 4.68 5.55
CA SER A 151 33.26 6.03 6.01
C SER A 151 32.53 6.47 7.28
N ALA A 152 31.49 5.78 7.70
CA ALA A 152 30.73 6.11 8.93
C ALA A 152 31.42 5.64 10.22
N GLY A 153 32.50 4.87 10.13
CA GLY A 153 33.20 4.29 11.28
C GLY A 153 34.58 4.85 11.59
N SER A 154 35.09 5.83 10.81
CA SER A 154 36.37 6.48 11.09
C SER A 154 36.14 7.98 11.23
N ALA A 155 35.76 8.41 12.44
CA ALA A 155 36.03 9.79 12.84
C ALA A 155 37.57 9.96 12.87
N PRO A 156 38.14 11.01 12.26
CA PRO A 156 39.58 11.30 12.43
C PRO A 156 39.86 11.69 13.88
N PRO A 157 41.07 11.45 14.35
CA PRO A 157 41.50 11.78 15.71
C PRO A 157 41.43 13.27 16.01
#